data_1d51182221e0125b7df90c4bea253018
#
_entry.id   1d51182221e0125b7df90c4bea253018
#
_cell.length_a   1.000
_cell.length_b   1.000
_cell.length_c   1.000
_cell.angle_alpha   90.00
_cell.angle_beta   90.00
_cell.angle_gamma   90.00
#
_symmetry.space_group_name_H-M   'P 1'
#
loop_
_entity.id
_entity.type
_entity.pdbx_description
1 polymer ?
#
loop_
_entity_poly.entity_id
_entity_poly.type
_entity_poly.pdbx_seq_one_letter_code
_entity_poly.pdbx_strand_id
1 'polypeptide(L)'
;MEYIIRKPEIEDAEQIIEHKEIVTEAYPDTLATPMEDRGLPLDKQENNITSLTKEDLGLVVEVDGRIVGILNLRQNPRKKFEHVCQFGVSLQPQYAGHGIGTELIDRAIRHAEESTVLEKIVLDVFSNNEGAIRFYERLGFVQEGRQKDQVKLKDGYTDLIQMAKFVK
;
A
#
# COMPACT_ATOMS: atom_id res chain seq x y z
N MET A 1 -3.15 -14.90 17.44
CA MET A 1 -2.80 -13.46 17.49
C MET A 1 -4.03 -12.65 17.16
N GLU A 2 -4.36 -11.72 18.03
CA GLU A 2 -5.48 -10.82 17.81
C GLU A 2 -5.00 -9.52 17.16
N TYR A 3 -5.71 -9.06 16.15
CA TYR A 3 -5.44 -7.79 15.49
C TYR A 3 -6.74 -7.11 15.09
N ILE A 4 -6.65 -5.79 14.92
CA ILE A 4 -7.78 -4.95 14.49
C ILE A 4 -7.35 -4.22 13.23
N ILE A 5 -8.20 -4.22 12.20
CA ILE A 5 -8.05 -3.38 11.02
C ILE A 5 -9.10 -2.28 11.09
N ARG A 6 -8.66 -1.05 11.08
CA ARG A 6 -9.53 0.12 11.22
C ARG A 6 -9.03 1.30 10.39
N LYS A 7 -9.87 2.31 10.24
CA LYS A 7 -9.44 3.56 9.63
C LYS A 7 -8.48 4.30 10.56
N PRO A 8 -7.49 5.02 10.02
CA PRO A 8 -6.56 5.79 10.84
C PRO A 8 -7.25 7.02 11.42
N GLU A 9 -6.83 7.38 12.63
CA GLU A 9 -7.17 8.63 13.29
C GLU A 9 -5.94 9.54 13.29
N ILE A 10 -6.12 10.85 13.47
CA ILE A 10 -5.02 11.81 13.44
C ILE A 10 -3.94 11.47 14.48
N GLU A 11 -4.35 10.93 15.62
CA GLU A 11 -3.47 10.52 16.71
C GLU A 11 -2.56 9.35 16.34
N ASP A 12 -2.87 8.62 15.27
CA ASP A 12 -2.06 7.52 14.77
C ASP A 12 -0.81 7.97 14.01
N ALA A 13 -0.73 9.25 13.66
CA ALA A 13 0.31 9.77 12.77
C ALA A 13 1.74 9.43 13.21
N GLU A 14 2.06 9.56 14.49
CA GLU A 14 3.39 9.22 15.01
C GLU A 14 3.71 7.74 14.83
N GLN A 15 2.77 6.87 15.17
CA GLN A 15 2.96 5.42 15.01
C GLN A 15 3.04 5.00 13.55
N ILE A 16 2.33 5.69 12.66
CA ILE A 16 2.42 5.45 11.20
C ILE A 16 3.82 5.78 10.70
N ILE A 17 4.38 6.91 11.14
CA ILE A 17 5.76 7.31 10.80
C ILE A 17 6.74 6.23 11.28
N GLU A 18 6.63 5.83 12.54
CA GLU A 18 7.47 4.76 13.11
C GLU A 18 7.36 3.46 12.32
N HIS A 19 6.14 3.06 11.97
CA HIS A 19 5.89 1.87 11.16
C HIS A 19 6.60 1.95 9.80
N LYS A 20 6.50 3.10 9.12
CA LYS A 20 7.15 3.31 7.82
C LYS A 20 8.67 3.17 7.92
N GLU A 21 9.27 3.68 8.99
CA GLU A 21 10.70 3.52 9.24
C GLU A 21 11.09 2.05 9.44
N ILE A 22 10.30 1.33 10.25
CA ILE A 22 10.54 -0.09 10.53
C ILE A 22 10.50 -0.93 9.25
N VAL A 23 9.46 -0.77 8.42
CA VAL A 23 9.34 -1.56 7.19
C VAL A 23 10.36 -1.17 6.14
N THR A 24 10.75 0.10 6.07
CA THR A 24 11.80 0.55 5.14
C THR A 24 13.14 -0.09 5.48
N GLU A 25 13.47 -0.20 6.76
CA GLU A 25 14.68 -0.88 7.21
C GLU A 25 14.62 -2.40 7.01
N ALA A 26 13.43 -2.99 7.21
CA ALA A 26 13.24 -4.44 7.06
C ALA A 26 13.26 -4.90 5.61
N TYR A 27 12.82 -4.07 4.67
CA TYR A 27 12.67 -4.42 3.25
C TYR A 27 13.36 -3.40 2.33
N PRO A 28 14.69 -3.21 2.48
CA PRO A 28 15.40 -2.15 1.73
C PRO A 28 15.40 -2.36 0.21
N ASP A 29 15.27 -3.61 -0.25
CA ASP A 29 15.42 -3.97 -1.65
C ASP A 29 14.11 -4.34 -2.35
N THR A 30 13.01 -4.42 -1.61
CA THR A 30 11.73 -4.92 -2.17
C THR A 30 10.55 -4.01 -1.90
N LEU A 31 10.65 -3.07 -0.96
CA LEU A 31 9.57 -2.16 -0.64
C LEU A 31 9.60 -0.96 -1.58
N ALA A 32 8.49 -0.73 -2.28
CA ALA A 32 8.37 0.38 -3.24
C ALA A 32 8.11 1.75 -2.60
N THR A 33 8.23 1.86 -1.28
CA THR A 33 8.07 3.14 -0.58
C THR A 33 9.30 4.01 -0.81
N PRO A 34 9.13 5.24 -1.31
CA PRO A 34 10.26 6.14 -1.52
C PRO A 34 11.03 6.41 -0.22
N MET A 35 12.36 6.45 -0.33
CA MET A 35 13.22 6.83 0.80
C MET A 35 12.89 8.23 1.31
N GLU A 36 12.29 9.07 0.47
CA GLU A 36 11.85 10.42 0.82
C GLU A 36 10.74 10.43 1.88
N ASP A 37 10.05 9.30 2.08
CA ASP A 37 9.05 9.15 3.13
C ASP A 37 9.69 8.88 4.51
N ARG A 38 11.00 8.68 4.55
CA ARG A 38 11.73 8.62 5.81
C ARG A 38 11.79 10.00 6.45
N GLY A 39 11.48 10.04 7.74
CA GLY A 39 11.48 11.29 8.47
C GLY A 39 10.40 12.27 8.03
N LEU A 40 9.29 11.74 7.49
CA LEU A 40 8.16 12.57 7.12
C LEU A 40 7.72 13.41 8.33
N PRO A 41 7.60 14.75 8.18
CA PRO A 41 7.13 15.59 9.29
C PRO A 41 5.75 15.17 9.77
N LEU A 42 5.53 15.27 11.09
CA LEU A 42 4.28 14.89 11.72
C LEU A 42 3.06 15.55 11.06
N ASP A 43 3.15 16.85 10.79
CA ASP A 43 2.07 17.61 10.16
C ASP A 43 1.70 17.08 8.77
N LYS A 44 2.68 16.62 7.99
CA LYS A 44 2.43 16.00 6.69
C LYS A 44 1.73 14.65 6.83
N GLN A 45 2.13 13.84 7.81
CA GLN A 45 1.48 12.56 8.06
C GLN A 45 0.05 12.77 8.56
N GLU A 46 -0.16 13.74 9.43
CA GLU A 46 -1.50 14.12 9.88
C GLU A 46 -2.37 14.56 8.70
N ASN A 47 -1.81 15.38 7.79
CA ASN A 47 -2.51 15.81 6.59
C ASN A 47 -2.86 14.65 5.66
N ASN A 48 -1.99 13.65 5.55
CA ASN A 48 -2.27 12.45 4.76
C ASN A 48 -3.52 11.71 5.28
N ILE A 49 -3.75 11.75 6.58
CA ILE A 49 -4.94 11.14 7.20
C ILE A 49 -6.18 12.00 6.93
N THR A 50 -6.09 13.31 7.18
CA THR A 50 -7.23 14.22 7.10
C THR A 50 -7.65 14.56 5.68
N SER A 51 -6.77 14.40 4.69
CA SER A 51 -7.04 14.69 3.28
C SER A 51 -7.71 13.55 2.51
N LEU A 52 -7.97 12.40 3.15
CA LEU A 52 -8.66 11.29 2.51
C LEU A 52 -10.05 11.71 2.06
N THR A 53 -10.34 11.50 0.77
CA THR A 53 -11.64 11.77 0.20
C THR A 53 -12.54 10.53 0.31
N LYS A 54 -13.79 10.63 -0.14
CA LYS A 54 -14.75 9.53 -0.14
C LYS A 54 -14.24 8.30 -0.90
N GLU A 55 -13.54 8.53 -2.02
CA GLU A 55 -13.05 7.43 -2.86
C GLU A 55 -11.71 6.84 -2.36
N ASP A 56 -11.01 7.56 -1.50
CA ASP A 56 -9.77 7.08 -0.89
C ASP A 56 -10.07 6.11 0.26
N LEU A 57 -9.12 5.25 0.57
CA LEU A 57 -9.21 4.36 1.73
C LEU A 57 -7.87 4.32 2.46
N GLY A 58 -7.90 4.66 3.75
CA GLY A 58 -6.77 4.42 4.65
C GLY A 58 -7.15 3.35 5.65
N LEU A 59 -6.24 2.41 5.88
CA LEU A 59 -6.41 1.38 6.92
C LEU A 59 -5.11 1.24 7.71
N VAL A 60 -5.26 1.00 9.00
CA VAL A 60 -4.15 0.62 9.88
C VAL A 60 -4.46 -0.72 10.53
N VAL A 61 -3.41 -1.49 10.77
CA VAL A 61 -3.48 -2.75 11.51
C VAL A 61 -2.90 -2.49 12.90
N GLU A 62 -3.68 -2.79 13.91
CA GLU A 62 -3.30 -2.60 15.31
C GLU A 62 -3.19 -3.94 16.02
N VAL A 63 -2.07 -4.16 16.69
CA VAL A 63 -1.83 -5.32 17.56
C VAL A 63 -1.33 -4.78 18.89
N ASP A 64 -2.02 -5.12 19.98
CA ASP A 64 -1.68 -4.69 21.34
C ASP A 64 -1.43 -3.17 21.45
N GLY A 65 -2.30 -2.37 20.80
CA GLY A 65 -2.21 -0.91 20.82
C GLY A 65 -1.14 -0.29 19.92
N ARG A 66 -0.46 -1.10 19.11
CA ARG A 66 0.59 -0.63 18.21
C ARG A 66 0.21 -0.85 16.75
N ILE A 67 0.51 0.14 15.91
CA ILE A 67 0.29 0.04 14.47
C ILE A 67 1.44 -0.76 13.85
N VAL A 68 1.09 -1.87 13.21
CA VAL A 68 2.03 -2.83 12.64
C VAL A 68 1.85 -3.03 11.14
N GLY A 69 0.85 -2.42 10.56
CA GLY A 69 0.57 -2.47 9.13
C GLY A 69 -0.25 -1.28 8.69
N ILE A 70 -0.13 -0.92 7.42
CA ILE A 70 -0.92 0.15 6.81
C ILE A 70 -1.30 -0.22 5.37
N LEU A 71 -2.43 0.32 4.92
CA LEU A 71 -2.83 0.33 3.52
C LEU A 71 -3.32 1.73 3.20
N ASN A 72 -2.87 2.28 2.08
CA ASN A 72 -3.37 3.54 1.54
C ASN A 72 -3.81 3.32 0.11
N LEU A 73 -5.08 3.58 -0.16
CA LEU A 73 -5.65 3.55 -1.51
C LEU A 73 -6.04 4.98 -1.87
N ARG A 74 -5.52 5.49 -2.98
CA ARG A 74 -5.76 6.85 -3.44
C ARG A 74 -6.35 6.86 -4.84
N GLN A 75 -7.43 7.58 -5.01
CA GLN A 75 -8.00 7.88 -6.33
C GLN A 75 -7.04 8.78 -7.11
N ASN A 76 -6.92 8.55 -8.42
CA ASN A 76 -6.17 9.45 -9.28
C ASN A 76 -6.89 10.81 -9.34
N PRO A 77 -6.19 11.92 -9.07
CA PRO A 77 -6.83 13.24 -8.98
C PRO A 77 -7.22 13.86 -10.34
N ARG A 78 -6.71 13.30 -11.44
CA ARG A 78 -7.00 13.82 -12.77
C ARG A 78 -8.35 13.34 -13.26
N LYS A 79 -9.17 14.25 -13.82
CA LYS A 79 -10.55 13.97 -14.22
C LYS A 79 -10.69 12.73 -15.12
N LYS A 80 -9.83 12.60 -16.12
CA LYS A 80 -9.88 11.45 -17.05
C LYS A 80 -9.40 10.14 -16.44
N PHE A 81 -8.80 10.19 -15.27
CA PHE A 81 -8.26 9.02 -14.55
C PHE A 81 -9.00 8.75 -13.25
N GLU A 82 -10.10 9.46 -12.98
CA GLU A 82 -10.79 9.38 -11.69
C GLU A 82 -11.36 7.99 -11.37
N HIS A 83 -11.51 7.14 -12.39
CA HIS A 83 -11.94 5.75 -12.24
C HIS A 83 -10.80 4.82 -11.79
N VAL A 84 -9.58 5.32 -11.71
CA VAL A 84 -8.40 4.55 -11.34
C VAL A 84 -7.95 4.93 -9.94
N CYS A 85 -7.66 3.94 -9.12
CA CYS A 85 -7.04 4.14 -7.82
C CYS A 85 -5.78 3.27 -7.71
N GLN A 86 -4.88 3.69 -6.84
CA GLN A 86 -3.63 2.97 -6.57
C GLN A 86 -3.49 2.76 -5.08
N PHE A 87 -3.01 1.59 -4.67
CA PHE A 87 -2.74 1.36 -3.26
C PHE A 87 -1.28 1.01 -3.01
N GLY A 88 -0.86 1.33 -1.78
CA GLY A 88 0.35 0.81 -1.20
C GLY A 88 -0.01 0.10 0.10
N VAL A 89 0.66 -0.99 0.39
CA VAL A 89 0.46 -1.79 1.59
C VAL A 89 1.80 -2.19 2.18
N SER A 90 1.89 -2.16 3.49
CA SER A 90 3.07 -2.68 4.19
C SER A 90 2.68 -3.28 5.54
N LEU A 91 3.44 -4.29 5.95
CA LEU A 91 3.23 -5.02 7.20
C LEU A 91 4.61 -5.32 7.79
N GLN A 92 4.76 -5.12 9.10
CA GLN A 92 6.03 -5.46 9.76
C GLN A 92 6.27 -6.97 9.68
N PRO A 93 7.56 -7.40 9.51
CA PRO A 93 7.87 -8.80 9.19
C PRO A 93 7.31 -9.85 10.12
N GLN A 94 7.30 -9.58 11.43
CA GLN A 94 6.83 -10.55 12.42
C GLN A 94 5.33 -10.83 12.34
N TYR A 95 4.58 -10.03 11.61
CA TYR A 95 3.14 -10.20 11.42
C TYR A 95 2.77 -10.81 10.08
N ALA A 96 3.76 -11.13 9.26
CA ALA A 96 3.55 -11.81 7.98
C ALA A 96 3.08 -13.25 8.20
N GLY A 97 2.37 -13.81 7.21
CA GLY A 97 1.93 -15.19 7.26
C GLY A 97 0.69 -15.48 8.12
N HIS A 98 -0.01 -14.44 8.57
CA HIS A 98 -1.23 -14.56 9.38
C HIS A 98 -2.51 -14.17 8.64
N GLY A 99 -2.44 -13.96 7.32
CA GLY A 99 -3.60 -13.57 6.51
C GLY A 99 -3.98 -12.10 6.58
N ILE A 100 -3.22 -11.29 7.30
CA ILE A 100 -3.50 -9.85 7.48
C ILE A 100 -3.42 -9.11 6.14
N GLY A 101 -2.38 -9.38 5.35
CA GLY A 101 -2.21 -8.77 4.03
C GLY A 101 -3.38 -9.07 3.10
N THR A 102 -3.85 -10.31 3.09
CA THR A 102 -5.03 -10.71 2.30
C THR A 102 -6.26 -9.92 2.74
N GLU A 103 -6.49 -9.81 4.03
CA GLU A 103 -7.65 -9.07 4.55
C GLU A 103 -7.59 -7.59 4.19
N LEU A 104 -6.40 -6.98 4.28
CA LEU A 104 -6.21 -5.58 3.87
C LEU A 104 -6.57 -5.36 2.40
N ILE A 105 -6.04 -6.21 1.53
CA ILE A 105 -6.30 -6.09 0.08
C ILE A 105 -7.76 -6.39 -0.25
N ASP A 106 -8.36 -7.37 0.40
CA ASP A 106 -9.79 -7.67 0.21
C ASP A 106 -10.67 -6.48 0.58
N ARG A 107 -10.33 -5.76 1.65
CA ARG A 107 -11.06 -4.54 2.03
C ARG A 107 -10.87 -3.44 0.99
N ALA A 108 -9.67 -3.28 0.43
CA ALA A 108 -9.42 -2.32 -0.63
C ALA A 108 -10.20 -2.65 -1.90
N ILE A 109 -10.23 -3.92 -2.29
CA ILE A 109 -11.00 -4.38 -3.46
C ILE A 109 -12.49 -4.12 -3.24
N ARG A 110 -13.01 -4.48 -2.08
CA ARG A 110 -14.43 -4.27 -1.75
C ARG A 110 -14.78 -2.79 -1.77
N HIS A 111 -13.92 -1.94 -1.20
CA HIS A 111 -14.12 -0.49 -1.24
C HIS A 111 -14.25 0.02 -2.68
N ALA A 112 -13.38 -0.43 -3.57
CA ALA A 112 -13.42 -0.04 -4.98
C ALA A 112 -14.66 -0.61 -5.69
N GLU A 113 -15.05 -1.86 -5.39
CA GLU A 113 -16.25 -2.47 -5.95
C GLU A 113 -17.53 -1.73 -5.55
N GLU A 114 -17.61 -1.23 -4.33
CA GLU A 114 -18.75 -0.48 -3.80
C GLU A 114 -18.80 0.97 -4.29
N SER A 115 -17.68 1.50 -4.81
CA SER A 115 -17.63 2.86 -5.34
C SER A 115 -18.44 2.97 -6.64
N THR A 116 -19.10 4.11 -6.82
CA THR A 116 -19.79 4.42 -8.10
C THR A 116 -18.83 5.06 -9.12
N VAL A 117 -17.60 5.34 -8.73
CA VAL A 117 -16.61 6.04 -9.56
C VAL A 117 -15.43 5.13 -9.93
N LEU A 118 -14.92 4.36 -8.96
CA LEU A 118 -13.74 3.52 -9.18
C LEU A 118 -14.06 2.30 -10.01
N GLU A 119 -13.19 1.99 -10.98
CA GLU A 119 -13.34 0.86 -11.88
C GLU A 119 -12.08 0.00 -11.97
N LYS A 120 -10.93 0.54 -11.59
CA LYS A 120 -9.63 -0.10 -11.77
C LYS A 120 -8.70 0.21 -10.60
N ILE A 121 -8.08 -0.84 -10.07
CA ILE A 121 -7.04 -0.72 -9.03
C ILE A 121 -5.70 -1.03 -9.67
N VAL A 122 -4.70 -0.18 -9.46
CA VAL A 122 -3.33 -0.39 -9.93
C VAL A 122 -2.36 -0.46 -8.75
N LEU A 123 -1.26 -1.13 -8.97
CA LEU A 123 -0.15 -1.17 -8.01
C LEU A 123 1.18 -1.27 -8.75
N ASP A 124 2.23 -0.85 -8.08
CA ASP A 124 3.61 -1.02 -8.53
C ASP A 124 4.31 -2.02 -7.61
N VAL A 125 5.10 -2.91 -8.19
CA VAL A 125 5.87 -3.90 -7.45
C VAL A 125 7.23 -4.11 -8.14
N PHE A 126 8.28 -4.27 -7.33
CA PHE A 126 9.62 -4.54 -7.87
C PHE A 126 9.69 -5.97 -8.40
N SER A 127 10.35 -6.15 -9.54
CA SER A 127 10.46 -7.46 -10.19
C SER A 127 11.20 -8.50 -9.34
N ASN A 128 12.05 -8.07 -8.42
CA ASN A 128 12.74 -8.97 -7.48
C ASN A 128 11.85 -9.44 -6.32
N ASN A 129 10.65 -8.88 -6.18
CA ASN A 129 9.71 -9.29 -5.15
C ASN A 129 8.72 -10.33 -5.69
N GLU A 130 9.24 -11.51 -6.01
CA GLU A 130 8.45 -12.59 -6.61
C GLU A 130 7.29 -13.05 -5.73
N GLY A 131 7.50 -13.05 -4.41
CA GLY A 131 6.46 -13.42 -3.46
C GLY A 131 5.25 -12.50 -3.52
N ALA A 132 5.50 -11.18 -3.59
CA ALA A 132 4.43 -10.19 -3.71
C ALA A 132 3.71 -10.31 -5.05
N ILE A 133 4.45 -10.51 -6.15
CA ILE A 133 3.85 -10.68 -7.48
C ILE A 133 2.88 -11.87 -7.48
N ARG A 134 3.31 -13.03 -6.97
CA ARG A 134 2.45 -14.21 -6.86
C ARG A 134 1.24 -13.96 -5.96
N PHE A 135 1.45 -13.23 -4.87
CA PHE A 135 0.37 -12.86 -3.95
C PHE A 135 -0.72 -12.03 -4.66
N TYR A 136 -0.31 -11.00 -5.41
CA TYR A 136 -1.25 -10.17 -6.15
C TYR A 136 -1.92 -10.94 -7.29
N GLU A 137 -1.20 -11.82 -7.98
CA GLU A 137 -1.79 -12.67 -9.02
C GLU A 137 -2.90 -13.56 -8.46
N ARG A 138 -2.71 -14.14 -7.27
CA ARG A 138 -3.75 -14.93 -6.60
C ARG A 138 -5.00 -14.11 -6.28
N LEU A 139 -4.86 -12.81 -6.08
CA LEU A 139 -5.98 -11.90 -5.80
C LEU A 139 -6.61 -11.34 -7.07
N GLY A 140 -6.15 -11.78 -8.24
CA GLY A 140 -6.73 -11.42 -9.53
C GLY A 140 -6.09 -10.24 -10.23
N PHE A 141 -4.96 -9.74 -9.74
CA PHE A 141 -4.20 -8.72 -10.44
C PHE A 141 -3.40 -9.34 -11.58
N VAL A 142 -3.29 -8.61 -12.69
CA VAL A 142 -2.52 -9.02 -13.85
C VAL A 142 -1.46 -7.98 -14.18
N GLN A 143 -0.34 -8.42 -14.70
CA GLN A 143 0.73 -7.51 -15.11
C GLN A 143 0.29 -6.76 -16.38
N GLU A 144 0.43 -5.43 -16.34
CA GLU A 144 0.11 -4.55 -17.47
C GLU A 144 1.35 -3.92 -18.10
N GLY A 145 2.42 -3.79 -17.35
CA GLY A 145 3.62 -3.15 -17.85
C GLY A 145 4.85 -3.50 -17.03
N ARG A 146 6.00 -3.27 -17.64
CA ARG A 146 7.29 -3.49 -17.02
C ARG A 146 8.25 -2.39 -17.46
N GLN A 147 8.77 -1.64 -16.50
CA GLN A 147 9.76 -0.60 -16.75
C GLN A 147 11.13 -1.17 -16.36
N LYS A 148 11.96 -1.42 -17.36
CA LYS A 148 13.26 -2.07 -17.19
C LYS A 148 14.22 -1.14 -16.46
N ASP A 149 14.95 -1.71 -15.47
CA ASP A 149 15.97 -1.00 -14.70
C ASP A 149 15.48 0.32 -14.10
N GLN A 150 14.19 0.38 -13.79
CA GLN A 150 13.55 1.57 -13.27
C GLN A 150 13.99 1.90 -11.84
N VAL A 151 14.39 0.88 -11.07
CA VAL A 151 14.75 1.01 -9.68
C VAL A 151 16.23 0.72 -9.50
N LYS A 152 16.95 1.67 -8.90
CA LYS A 152 18.36 1.51 -8.58
C LYS A 152 18.49 1.10 -7.12
N LEU A 153 19.02 -0.09 -6.89
CA LEU A 153 19.33 -0.60 -5.57
C LEU A 153 20.83 -0.45 -5.28
N LYS A 154 21.23 -0.77 -4.06
CA LYS A 154 22.64 -0.70 -3.65
C LYS A 154 23.54 -1.56 -4.54
N ASP A 155 23.09 -2.77 -4.88
CA ASP A 155 23.89 -3.76 -5.60
C ASP A 155 23.43 -3.99 -7.06
N GLY A 156 22.68 -3.07 -7.65
CA GLY A 156 22.24 -3.20 -9.03
C GLY A 156 20.88 -2.56 -9.30
N TYR A 157 20.18 -3.09 -10.28
CA TYR A 157 18.90 -2.56 -10.73
C TYR A 157 17.83 -3.64 -10.67
N THR A 158 16.60 -3.21 -10.51
CA THR A 158 15.43 -4.07 -10.65
C THR A 158 14.36 -3.34 -11.47
N ASP A 159 13.47 -4.09 -12.07
CA ASP A 159 12.41 -3.51 -12.89
C ASP A 159 11.23 -3.12 -12.01
N LEU A 160 10.45 -2.15 -12.48
CA LEU A 160 9.17 -1.81 -11.87
C LEU A 160 8.06 -2.47 -12.68
N ILE A 161 7.30 -3.35 -12.03
CA ILE A 161 6.16 -4.03 -12.63
C ILE A 161 4.89 -3.31 -12.22
N GLN A 162 4.04 -3.03 -13.20
CA GLN A 162 2.74 -2.43 -12.98
C GLN A 162 1.68 -3.53 -13.12
N MET A 163 0.87 -3.68 -12.08
CA MET A 163 -0.21 -4.66 -12.05
C MET A 163 -1.54 -3.96 -11.85
N ALA A 164 -2.60 -4.58 -12.34
CA ALA A 164 -3.93 -4.00 -12.24
C ALA A 164 -5.02 -5.06 -12.07
N LYS A 165 -6.13 -4.62 -11.48
CA LYS A 165 -7.35 -5.41 -11.38
C LYS A 165 -8.53 -4.50 -11.69
N PHE A 166 -9.37 -4.91 -12.63
CA PHE A 166 -10.66 -4.24 -12.87
C PHE A 166 -11.68 -4.75 -11.86
N VAL A 167 -12.45 -3.83 -11.30
CA VAL A 167 -13.48 -4.13 -10.29
C VAL A 167 -14.90 -3.91 -10.82
N LYS A 168 -15.00 -3.46 -12.06
CA LYS A 168 -16.26 -3.30 -12.78
C LYS A 168 -16.18 -3.98 -14.14
#